data_49e84fb66f2763b59be1be8f6f72996d
#
_entry.id   49e84fb66f2763b59be1be8f6f72996d
#
_cell.length_a   1.000
_cell.length_b   1.000
_cell.length_c   1.000
_cell.angle_alpha   90.00
_cell.angle_beta   90.00
_cell.angle_gamma   90.00
#
_symmetry.space_group_name_H-M   'P 1'
#
loop_
_entity.id
_entity.type
_entity.pdbx_description
1 polymer ?
#
loop_
_entity_poly.entity_id
_entity_poly.type
_entity_poly.pdbx_seq_one_letter_code
_entity_poly.pdbx_strand_id
1 'polypeptide(L)'
;MEAGNDTQISEFLSLGLSKEAELKPLIFGFFLSMYLITVFGNLLIILAVSSDSHLHIPKYFFLSNLSFLGICFTSTTIPKMLLNIQTQSKVITYEGCITQMYFFMLFVVLDTFLLTVMAYDHFVAICYPLHYPVIMNPVLCALLLLVSWIMSALNSLLQSLMLLWLSFCTDLEIPPLFL
;
A
#
# COMPACT_ATOMS: atom_id res chain seq x y z
N MET A 1 -8.86 -48.55 -24.20
CA MET A 1 -9.84 -47.45 -24.11
C MET A 1 -9.35 -46.33 -23.19
N GLU A 2 -8.11 -45.85 -23.35
CA GLU A 2 -7.51 -44.81 -22.47
C GLU A 2 -6.94 -43.61 -23.21
N ALA A 3 -6.97 -43.62 -24.54
CA ALA A 3 -6.38 -42.53 -25.36
C ALA A 3 -7.31 -41.26 -25.47
N GLY A 4 -8.57 -41.37 -25.06
CA GLY A 4 -9.51 -40.25 -25.19
C GLY A 4 -9.51 -39.24 -24.01
N ASN A 5 -8.96 -39.64 -22.88
CA ASN A 5 -8.99 -38.80 -21.67
C ASN A 5 -7.78 -37.83 -21.59
N ASP A 6 -6.62 -38.26 -22.11
CA ASP A 6 -5.41 -37.41 -22.10
C ASP A 6 -5.50 -36.26 -23.11
N THR A 7 -6.17 -36.47 -24.25
CA THR A 7 -6.39 -35.38 -25.23
C THR A 7 -7.38 -34.34 -24.74
N GLN A 8 -8.43 -34.71 -24.01
CA GLN A 8 -9.37 -33.74 -23.42
C GLN A 8 -8.72 -32.95 -22.30
N ILE A 9 -7.91 -33.56 -21.46
CA ILE A 9 -7.18 -32.86 -20.37
C ILE A 9 -6.15 -31.89 -20.95
N SER A 10 -5.43 -32.30 -22.01
CA SER A 10 -4.48 -31.40 -22.66
C SER A 10 -5.13 -30.24 -23.42
N GLU A 11 -6.29 -30.42 -24.01
CA GLU A 11 -7.10 -29.33 -24.59
C GLU A 11 -7.66 -28.40 -23.52
N PHE A 12 -8.12 -28.90 -22.39
CA PHE A 12 -8.61 -28.08 -21.29
C PHE A 12 -7.50 -27.25 -20.64
N LEU A 13 -6.32 -27.82 -20.46
CA LEU A 13 -5.11 -27.14 -20.01
C LEU A 13 -4.64 -26.08 -21.02
N SER A 14 -4.68 -26.40 -22.30
CA SER A 14 -4.33 -25.47 -23.38
C SER A 14 -5.29 -24.28 -23.47
N LEU A 15 -6.60 -24.51 -23.32
CA LEU A 15 -7.62 -23.45 -23.27
C LEU A 15 -7.50 -22.59 -22.01
N GLY A 16 -7.16 -23.17 -20.86
CA GLY A 16 -6.89 -22.45 -19.62
C GLY A 16 -5.65 -21.55 -19.76
N LEU A 17 -4.56 -22.06 -20.28
CA LEU A 17 -3.32 -21.32 -20.53
C LEU A 17 -3.48 -20.21 -21.59
N SER A 18 -4.29 -20.43 -22.63
CA SER A 18 -4.53 -19.41 -23.65
C SER A 18 -5.39 -18.25 -23.11
N LYS A 19 -6.40 -18.53 -22.28
CA LYS A 19 -7.19 -17.50 -21.58
C LYS A 19 -6.35 -16.71 -20.58
N GLU A 20 -5.45 -17.34 -19.85
CA GLU A 20 -4.51 -16.64 -18.97
C GLU A 20 -3.55 -15.74 -19.77
N ALA A 21 -3.09 -16.17 -20.94
CA ALA A 21 -2.21 -15.36 -21.78
C ALA A 21 -2.91 -14.12 -22.36
N GLU A 22 -4.19 -14.22 -22.72
CA GLU A 22 -4.98 -13.08 -23.21
C GLU A 22 -5.37 -12.10 -22.09
N LEU A 23 -5.58 -12.60 -20.87
CA LEU A 23 -5.95 -11.78 -19.72
C LEU A 23 -4.76 -10.98 -19.13
N LYS A 24 -3.52 -11.49 -19.28
CA LYS A 24 -2.32 -10.84 -18.75
C LYS A 24 -2.14 -9.39 -19.22
N PRO A 25 -2.19 -9.06 -20.52
CA PRO A 25 -2.04 -7.67 -20.96
C PRO A 25 -3.17 -6.76 -20.51
N LEU A 26 -4.39 -7.29 -20.36
CA LEU A 26 -5.54 -6.56 -19.84
C LEU A 26 -5.35 -6.22 -18.36
N ILE A 27 -4.95 -7.20 -17.56
CA ILE A 27 -4.65 -7.03 -16.14
C ILE A 27 -3.48 -6.05 -15.96
N PHE A 28 -2.42 -6.20 -16.74
CA PHE A 28 -1.28 -5.30 -16.74
C PHE A 28 -1.69 -3.86 -17.07
N GLY A 29 -2.46 -3.65 -18.14
CA GLY A 29 -2.97 -2.33 -18.52
C GLY A 29 -3.88 -1.71 -17.47
N PHE A 30 -4.73 -2.51 -16.83
CA PHE A 30 -5.62 -2.07 -15.76
C PHE A 30 -4.82 -1.58 -14.53
N PHE A 31 -3.89 -2.39 -14.02
CA PHE A 31 -3.07 -2.02 -12.87
C PHE A 31 -2.13 -0.84 -13.16
N LEU A 32 -1.57 -0.78 -14.37
CA LEU A 32 -0.75 0.34 -14.79
C LEU A 32 -1.58 1.64 -14.83
N SER A 33 -2.80 1.60 -15.36
CA SER A 33 -3.69 2.75 -15.40
C SER A 33 -4.06 3.22 -13.99
N MET A 34 -4.42 2.30 -13.11
CA MET A 34 -4.71 2.59 -11.70
C MET A 34 -3.50 3.23 -11.00
N TYR A 35 -2.31 2.70 -11.22
CA TYR A 35 -1.07 3.25 -10.69
C TYR A 35 -0.83 4.69 -11.15
N LEU A 36 -0.92 4.94 -12.46
CA LEU A 36 -0.71 6.28 -13.01
C LEU A 36 -1.74 7.28 -12.48
N ILE A 37 -3.03 6.91 -12.44
CA ILE A 37 -4.09 7.78 -11.91
C ILE A 37 -3.82 8.10 -10.44
N THR A 38 -3.42 7.11 -9.64
CA THR A 38 -3.12 7.32 -8.22
C THR A 38 -1.91 8.24 -8.03
N VAL A 39 -0.82 8.01 -8.76
CA VAL A 39 0.39 8.84 -8.64
C VAL A 39 0.11 10.28 -9.09
N PHE A 40 -0.51 10.47 -10.26
CA PHE A 40 -0.83 11.80 -10.76
C PHE A 40 -1.83 12.54 -9.87
N GLY A 41 -2.89 11.87 -9.41
CA GLY A 41 -3.89 12.48 -8.53
C GLY A 41 -3.29 12.95 -7.21
N ASN A 42 -2.50 12.09 -6.56
CA ASN A 42 -1.83 12.45 -5.31
C ASN A 42 -0.76 13.53 -5.51
N LEU A 43 -0.02 13.50 -6.61
CA LEU A 43 0.97 14.53 -6.94
C LEU A 43 0.29 15.89 -7.15
N LEU A 44 -0.85 15.94 -7.82
CA LEU A 44 -1.63 17.18 -8.00
C LEU A 44 -2.10 17.75 -6.66
N ILE A 45 -2.53 16.90 -5.71
CA ILE A 45 -2.91 17.34 -4.36
C ILE A 45 -1.70 17.96 -3.64
N ILE A 46 -0.54 17.32 -3.67
CA ILE A 46 0.69 17.84 -3.05
C ILE A 46 1.08 19.18 -3.67
N LEU A 47 1.06 19.29 -4.99
CA LEU A 47 1.40 20.52 -5.71
C LEU A 47 0.40 21.65 -5.40
N ALA A 48 -0.89 21.35 -5.38
CA ALA A 48 -1.92 22.33 -5.03
C ALA A 48 -1.73 22.89 -3.64
N VAL A 49 -1.51 22.01 -2.64
CA VAL A 49 -1.27 22.41 -1.25
C VAL A 49 0.03 23.21 -1.10
N SER A 50 1.06 22.86 -1.86
CA SER A 50 2.36 23.57 -1.80
C SER A 50 2.35 24.91 -2.49
N SER A 51 1.49 25.10 -3.51
CA SER A 51 1.48 26.31 -4.33
C SER A 51 0.59 27.43 -3.76
N ASP A 52 -0.39 27.09 -2.94
CA ASP A 52 -1.34 28.04 -2.39
C ASP A 52 -1.12 28.27 -0.89
N SER A 53 -0.71 29.50 -0.52
CA SER A 53 -0.49 29.91 0.86
C SER A 53 -1.78 29.89 1.71
N HIS A 54 -2.96 30.00 1.11
CA HIS A 54 -4.24 29.89 1.79
C HIS A 54 -4.55 28.47 2.25
N LEU A 55 -3.88 27.46 1.68
CA LEU A 55 -4.04 26.04 2.04
C LEU A 55 -3.09 25.57 3.16
N HIS A 56 -2.36 26.48 3.82
CA HIS A 56 -1.51 26.19 4.99
C HIS A 56 -2.32 25.97 6.28
N ILE A 57 -3.48 25.33 6.16
CA ILE A 57 -4.34 24.90 7.29
C ILE A 57 -3.93 23.47 7.66
N PRO A 58 -3.98 23.06 8.94
CA PRO A 58 -3.62 21.72 9.39
C PRO A 58 -4.22 20.58 8.56
N LYS A 59 -5.46 20.70 8.17
CA LYS A 59 -6.15 19.74 7.31
C LYS A 59 -5.39 19.43 6.00
N TYR A 60 -4.91 20.45 5.31
CA TYR A 60 -4.19 20.27 4.04
C TYR A 60 -2.77 19.74 4.24
N PHE A 61 -2.15 20.07 5.37
CA PHE A 61 -0.88 19.50 5.77
C PHE A 61 -0.98 17.97 5.94
N PHE A 62 -2.02 17.47 6.63
CA PHE A 62 -2.26 16.04 6.77
C PHE A 62 -2.66 15.40 5.43
N LEU A 63 -3.45 16.09 4.61
CA LEU A 63 -3.85 15.60 3.30
C LEU A 63 -2.65 15.43 2.35
N SER A 64 -1.69 16.37 2.36
CA SER A 64 -0.48 16.24 1.53
C SER A 64 0.41 15.07 2.00
N ASN A 65 0.51 14.84 3.31
CA ASN A 65 1.22 13.68 3.85
C ASN A 65 0.51 12.35 3.49
N LEU A 66 -0.81 12.31 3.54
CA LEU A 66 -1.61 11.16 3.12
C LEU A 66 -1.40 10.87 1.62
N SER A 67 -1.38 11.92 0.79
CA SER A 67 -1.11 11.80 -0.64
C SER A 67 0.31 11.29 -0.93
N PHE A 68 1.30 11.78 -0.19
CA PHE A 68 2.67 11.28 -0.27
C PHE A 68 2.75 9.80 0.10
N LEU A 69 2.07 9.41 1.18
CA LEU A 69 1.97 8.03 1.62
C LEU A 69 1.34 7.14 0.54
N GLY A 70 0.26 7.59 -0.11
CA GLY A 70 -0.40 6.88 -1.20
C GLY A 70 0.52 6.64 -2.40
N ILE A 71 1.37 7.62 -2.76
CA ILE A 71 2.39 7.45 -3.80
C ILE A 71 3.43 6.40 -3.37
N CYS A 72 3.95 6.50 -2.16
CA CYS A 72 4.93 5.55 -1.64
C CYS A 72 4.38 4.12 -1.60
N PHE A 73 3.18 3.94 -1.07
CA PHE A 73 2.51 2.65 -0.98
C PHE A 73 2.29 2.01 -2.35
N THR A 74 1.71 2.74 -3.29
CA THR A 74 1.46 2.23 -4.65
C THR A 74 2.75 1.98 -5.41
N SER A 75 3.78 2.81 -5.22
CA SER A 75 5.09 2.65 -5.89
C SER A 75 5.90 1.47 -5.35
N THR A 76 5.67 1.04 -4.11
CA THR A 76 6.31 -0.17 -3.57
C THR A 76 5.58 -1.46 -3.97
N THR A 77 4.27 -1.39 -4.14
CA THR A 77 3.42 -2.57 -4.37
C THR A 77 3.22 -2.87 -5.87
N ILE A 78 2.77 -1.89 -6.64
CA ILE A 78 2.32 -2.10 -8.03
C ILE A 78 3.47 -2.46 -8.99
N PRO A 79 4.63 -1.78 -9.03
CA PRO A 79 5.69 -2.12 -9.96
C PRO A 79 6.22 -3.55 -9.79
N LYS A 80 6.35 -4.03 -8.54
CA LYS A 80 6.74 -5.42 -8.26
C LYS A 80 5.72 -6.41 -8.80
N MET A 81 4.43 -6.14 -8.59
CA MET A 81 3.36 -6.99 -9.09
C MET A 81 3.34 -7.01 -10.62
N LEU A 82 3.54 -5.88 -11.28
CA LEU A 82 3.62 -5.78 -12.73
C LEU A 82 4.82 -6.55 -13.30
N LEU A 83 5.98 -6.47 -12.67
CA LEU A 83 7.17 -7.24 -13.05
C LEU A 83 6.93 -8.75 -12.91
N ASN A 84 6.30 -9.19 -11.83
CA ASN A 84 5.98 -10.60 -11.63
C ASN A 84 5.00 -11.14 -12.69
N ILE A 85 4.03 -10.33 -13.11
CA ILE A 85 3.11 -10.69 -14.20
C ILE A 85 3.86 -10.81 -15.54
N GLN A 86 4.83 -9.93 -15.79
CA GLN A 86 5.57 -9.90 -17.06
C GLN A 86 6.65 -10.96 -17.16
N THR A 87 7.43 -11.20 -16.10
CA THR A 87 8.60 -12.09 -16.12
C THR A 87 8.30 -13.55 -15.83
N GLN A 88 7.07 -13.88 -15.38
CA GLN A 88 6.66 -15.22 -14.91
C GLN A 88 7.61 -15.85 -13.87
N SER A 89 8.56 -15.09 -13.35
CA SER A 89 9.50 -15.56 -12.34
C SER A 89 8.88 -15.36 -10.95
N LYS A 90 8.40 -16.44 -10.36
CA LYS A 90 7.92 -16.49 -8.96
C LYS A 90 9.07 -16.54 -7.95
N VAL A 91 10.29 -16.16 -8.31
CA VAL A 91 11.42 -16.19 -7.39
C VAL A 91 11.44 -14.89 -6.59
N ILE A 92 10.66 -14.85 -5.53
CA ILE A 92 10.81 -13.83 -4.50
C ILE A 92 11.79 -14.39 -3.47
N THR A 93 12.90 -13.70 -3.29
CA THR A 93 13.84 -14.01 -2.22
C THR A 93 13.12 -13.80 -0.89
N TYR A 94 13.32 -14.71 0.07
CA TYR A 94 12.70 -14.65 1.42
C TYR A 94 12.88 -13.28 2.08
N GLU A 95 14.08 -12.70 2.00
CA GLU A 95 14.38 -11.35 2.48
C GLU A 95 13.53 -10.27 1.78
N GLY A 96 13.33 -10.41 0.47
CA GLY A 96 12.49 -9.50 -0.32
C GLY A 96 11.02 -9.55 0.08
N CYS A 97 10.51 -10.74 0.41
CA CYS A 97 9.14 -10.93 0.87
C CYS A 97 8.90 -10.25 2.22
N ILE A 98 9.80 -10.46 3.20
CA ILE A 98 9.71 -9.85 4.54
C ILE A 98 9.82 -8.32 4.44
N THR A 99 10.75 -7.81 3.65
CA THR A 99 10.92 -6.37 3.45
C THR A 99 9.66 -5.75 2.85
N GLN A 100 9.08 -6.39 1.85
CA GLN A 100 7.83 -5.92 1.24
C GLN A 100 6.67 -5.92 2.23
N MET A 101 6.55 -6.97 3.05
CA MET A 101 5.52 -7.09 4.08
C MET A 101 5.71 -6.01 5.16
N TYR A 102 6.94 -5.73 5.58
CA TYR A 102 7.25 -4.66 6.53
C TYR A 102 6.76 -3.30 5.99
N PHE A 103 7.12 -2.93 4.76
CA PHE A 103 6.70 -1.66 4.18
C PHE A 103 5.18 -1.60 3.96
N PHE A 104 4.57 -2.71 3.54
CA PHE A 104 3.12 -2.80 3.41
C PHE A 104 2.42 -2.50 4.74
N MET A 105 2.82 -3.19 5.81
CA MET A 105 2.24 -2.98 7.14
C MET A 105 2.53 -1.58 7.67
N LEU A 106 3.73 -1.05 7.44
CA LEU A 106 4.10 0.31 7.82
C LEU A 106 3.13 1.33 7.22
N PHE A 107 2.89 1.24 5.91
CA PHE A 107 2.03 2.20 5.22
C PHE A 107 0.57 2.06 5.60
N VAL A 108 0.04 0.84 5.75
CA VAL A 108 -1.35 0.60 6.18
C VAL A 108 -1.60 1.16 7.58
N VAL A 109 -0.70 0.93 8.52
CA VAL A 109 -0.84 1.43 9.89
C VAL A 109 -0.70 2.94 9.93
N LEU A 110 0.25 3.51 9.19
CA LEU A 110 0.45 4.95 9.10
C LEU A 110 -0.76 5.67 8.48
N ASP A 111 -1.35 5.09 7.44
CA ASP A 111 -2.58 5.58 6.82
C ASP A 111 -3.72 5.67 7.84
N THR A 112 -3.91 4.63 8.63
CA THR A 112 -4.90 4.58 9.71
C THR A 112 -4.68 5.66 10.76
N PHE A 113 -3.43 5.88 11.17
CA PHE A 113 -3.09 6.96 12.12
C PHE A 113 -3.35 8.34 11.54
N LEU A 114 -2.97 8.59 10.29
CA LEU A 114 -3.21 9.88 9.64
C LEU A 114 -4.70 10.17 9.49
N LEU A 115 -5.52 9.18 9.11
CA LEU A 115 -6.97 9.33 9.06
C LEU A 115 -7.56 9.63 10.45
N THR A 116 -7.05 9.01 11.51
CA THR A 116 -7.46 9.29 12.90
C THR A 116 -7.12 10.71 13.29
N VAL A 117 -5.94 11.20 12.98
CA VAL A 117 -5.52 12.59 13.24
C VAL A 117 -6.40 13.57 12.46
N MET A 118 -6.73 13.27 11.19
CA MET A 118 -7.64 14.08 10.39
C MET A 118 -9.06 14.10 10.97
N ALA A 119 -9.54 12.99 11.51
CA ALA A 119 -10.82 12.93 12.20
C ALA A 119 -10.82 13.79 13.47
N TYR A 120 -9.72 13.78 14.24
CA TYR A 120 -9.54 14.66 15.40
C TYR A 120 -9.49 16.14 15.00
N ASP A 121 -8.79 16.48 13.92
CA ASP A 121 -8.77 17.84 13.36
C ASP A 121 -10.18 18.33 13.02
N HIS A 122 -10.99 17.50 12.37
CA HIS A 122 -12.38 17.82 12.07
C HIS A 122 -13.24 17.97 13.32
N PHE A 123 -13.05 17.11 14.31
CA PHE A 123 -13.75 17.20 15.58
C PHE A 123 -13.46 18.54 16.26
N VAL A 124 -12.20 18.95 16.35
CA VAL A 124 -11.80 20.23 16.97
C VAL A 124 -12.38 21.42 16.18
N ALA A 125 -12.35 21.35 14.84
CA ALA A 125 -12.88 22.42 14.01
C ALA A 125 -14.39 22.63 14.18
N ILE A 126 -15.15 21.57 14.42
CA ILE A 126 -16.61 21.63 14.61
C ILE A 126 -16.98 22.00 16.05
N CYS A 127 -16.36 21.35 17.03
CA CYS A 127 -16.74 21.51 18.43
C CYS A 127 -16.14 22.76 19.10
N TYR A 128 -14.96 23.18 18.65
CA TYR A 128 -14.21 24.30 19.26
C TYR A 128 -13.71 25.32 18.23
N PRO A 129 -14.57 25.90 17.38
CA PRO A 129 -14.15 26.75 16.27
C PRO A 129 -13.35 27.96 16.69
N LEU A 130 -13.66 28.57 17.84
CA LEU A 130 -12.96 29.73 18.35
C LEU A 130 -11.57 29.41 18.93
N HIS A 131 -11.35 28.18 19.37
CA HIS A 131 -10.09 27.72 19.93
C HIS A 131 -9.27 26.91 18.94
N TYR A 132 -9.80 26.65 17.74
CA TYR A 132 -9.15 25.84 16.71
C TYR A 132 -7.70 26.27 16.41
N PRO A 133 -7.39 27.55 16.17
CA PRO A 133 -6.02 27.97 15.87
C PRO A 133 -5.03 27.79 17.03
N VAL A 134 -5.54 27.75 18.25
CA VAL A 134 -4.73 27.55 19.46
C VAL A 134 -4.49 26.06 19.70
N ILE A 135 -5.52 25.23 19.52
CA ILE A 135 -5.43 23.77 19.70
C ILE A 135 -4.62 23.15 18.57
N MET A 136 -4.98 23.42 17.32
CA MET A 136 -4.33 22.87 16.15
C MET A 136 -3.18 23.76 15.66
N ASN A 137 -2.23 24.01 16.55
CA ASN A 137 -1.04 24.78 16.20
C ASN A 137 -0.05 23.92 15.36
N PRO A 138 0.86 24.53 14.58
CA PRO A 138 1.80 23.81 13.73
C PRO A 138 2.69 22.81 14.48
N VAL A 139 3.02 23.11 15.74
CA VAL A 139 3.84 22.24 16.58
C VAL A 139 3.10 20.95 16.93
N LEU A 140 1.82 21.06 17.31
CA LEU A 140 0.98 19.88 17.59
C LEU A 140 0.81 19.03 16.33
N CYS A 141 0.56 19.64 15.18
CA CYS A 141 0.41 18.93 13.90
C CYS A 141 1.68 18.15 13.53
N ALA A 142 2.84 18.78 13.67
CA ALA A 142 4.14 18.12 13.43
C ALA A 142 4.39 16.99 14.43
N LEU A 143 4.03 17.19 15.71
CA LEU A 143 4.17 16.17 16.75
C LEU A 143 3.26 14.98 16.50
N LEU A 144 2.00 15.19 16.13
CA LEU A 144 1.05 14.12 15.79
C LEU A 144 1.53 13.31 14.59
N LEU A 145 2.06 13.98 13.58
CA LEU A 145 2.64 13.31 12.41
C LEU A 145 3.85 12.46 12.82
N LEU A 146 4.77 13.02 13.59
CA LEU A 146 5.99 12.33 14.05
C LEU A 146 5.66 11.10 14.91
N VAL A 147 4.73 11.23 15.85
CA VAL A 147 4.24 10.12 16.68
C VAL A 147 3.60 9.04 15.82
N SER A 148 2.78 9.41 14.83
CA SER A 148 2.18 8.46 13.89
C SER A 148 3.24 7.65 13.14
N TRP A 149 4.30 8.27 12.64
CA TRP A 149 5.43 7.60 11.99
C TRP A 149 6.16 6.63 12.92
N ILE A 150 6.49 7.08 14.13
CA ILE A 150 7.20 6.26 15.12
C ILE A 150 6.36 5.05 15.53
N MET A 151 5.09 5.25 15.86
CA MET A 151 4.19 4.17 16.27
C MET A 151 3.96 3.16 15.15
N SER A 152 3.81 3.63 13.91
CA SER A 152 3.67 2.75 12.74
C SER A 152 4.94 1.92 12.49
N ALA A 153 6.10 2.53 12.58
CA ALA A 153 7.39 1.84 12.42
C ALA A 153 7.60 0.77 13.50
N LEU A 154 7.32 1.09 14.76
CA LEU A 154 7.43 0.14 15.88
C LEU A 154 6.46 -1.03 15.74
N ASN A 155 5.21 -0.76 15.38
CA ASN A 155 4.20 -1.81 15.18
C ASN A 155 4.58 -2.73 14.02
N SER A 156 5.01 -2.17 12.90
CA SER A 156 5.44 -2.96 11.72
C SER A 156 6.69 -3.78 12.00
N LEU A 157 7.64 -3.23 12.77
CA LEU A 157 8.83 -3.96 13.21
C LEU A 157 8.44 -5.14 14.12
N LEU A 158 7.56 -4.92 15.08
CA LEU A 158 7.08 -5.96 15.98
C LEU A 158 6.39 -7.10 15.22
N GLN A 159 5.51 -6.77 14.28
CA GLN A 159 4.82 -7.76 13.46
C GLN A 159 5.80 -8.55 12.57
N SER A 160 6.78 -7.87 11.96
CA SER A 160 7.80 -8.53 11.15
C SER A 160 8.68 -9.47 11.97
N LEU A 161 9.05 -9.08 13.19
CA LEU A 161 9.80 -9.92 14.12
C LEU A 161 8.99 -11.13 14.57
N MET A 162 7.69 -10.97 14.85
CA MET A 162 6.80 -12.08 15.19
C MET A 162 6.69 -13.09 14.04
N LEU A 163 6.59 -12.62 12.80
CA LEU A 163 6.56 -13.49 11.63
C LEU A 163 7.88 -14.24 11.44
N LEU A 164 9.01 -13.57 11.60
CA LEU A 164 10.33 -14.21 11.57
C LEU A 164 10.43 -15.30 12.65
N TRP A 165 10.00 -15.00 13.86
CA TRP A 165 10.04 -15.94 14.98
C TRP A 165 9.15 -17.15 14.73
N LEU A 166 7.95 -16.95 14.19
CA LEU A 166 7.04 -18.02 13.83
C LEU A 166 7.60 -18.89 12.70
N SER A 167 8.25 -18.29 11.69
CA SER A 167 8.93 -19.01 10.59
C SER A 167 10.08 -19.89 11.08
N PHE A 168 10.83 -19.45 12.10
CA PHE A 168 11.88 -20.25 12.71
C PHE A 168 11.35 -21.40 13.59
N CYS A 169 10.14 -21.26 14.14
CA CYS A 169 9.51 -22.30 14.97
C CYS A 169 8.74 -23.35 14.18
N THR A 170 8.34 -23.04 12.95
CA THR A 170 7.68 -23.96 12.04
C THR A 170 8.60 -24.20 10.85
N ASP A 171 9.22 -25.37 10.77
CA ASP A 171 9.88 -25.93 9.58
C ASP A 171 8.84 -26.24 8.48
N LEU A 172 7.92 -25.33 8.25
CA LEU A 172 6.83 -25.47 7.28
C LEU A 172 7.17 -24.65 6.05
N GLU A 173 7.32 -25.37 4.93
CA GLU A 173 7.16 -24.82 3.59
C GLU A 173 5.94 -23.91 3.56
N ILE A 174 6.15 -22.61 3.33
CA ILE A 174 5.06 -21.64 3.17
C ILE A 174 4.28 -22.04 1.92
N PRO A 175 3.00 -22.48 2.02
CA PRO A 175 2.23 -22.80 0.85
C PRO A 175 2.07 -21.52 -0.01
N PRO A 176 2.10 -21.63 -1.36
CA PRO A 176 2.08 -20.49 -2.26
C PRO A 176 0.72 -19.78 -2.35
N LEU A 177 0.03 -19.64 -1.23
CA LEU A 177 -1.36 -19.14 -1.17
C LEU A 177 -1.44 -17.60 -1.03
N PHE A 178 -0.30 -16.91 -0.88
CA PHE A 178 -0.23 -15.46 -0.73
C PHE A 178 0.63 -14.78 -1.80
N LEU A 179 0.78 -15.42 -2.95
CA LEU A 179 1.47 -14.83 -4.10
C LEU A 179 0.50 -14.60 -5.25
#